data_03ed997040334f184c985c7093e4fb79
#
_entry.id   03ed997040334f184c985c7093e4fb79
#
_cell.length_a   1.000
_cell.length_b   1.000
_cell.length_c   1.000
_cell.angle_alpha   90.00
_cell.angle_beta   90.00
_cell.angle_gamma   90.00
#
_symmetry.space_group_name_H-M   'P 1'
#
loop_
_entity.id
_entity.type
_entity.pdbx_description
1 polymer ?
#
loop_
_entity_poly.entity_id
_entity_poly.type
_entity_poly.pdbx_seq_one_letter_code
_entity_poly.pdbx_strand_id
1 'polypeptide(L)'
;MEEALLGKKKVTWLNILESNIYYSIKSLPFLLATLGTVFVIIAGVFSDILKAFKSQELLENGLHIKLLQKSLESDVFVFAITILCVLPYTTAYMDDLKSGFVKLYMIRANRRNYLLSKMLACMLSGGLALVVGILLSLAIFALVFTPMELAGAEKWLMPLLEKMLRIFVLGAMWSMAGMAAAAFTSSKYMAYAAPFIFYYILIIFCERYFKDCYVLYPKEWLILDRFPYGSAGVLIFLIEITILICSVFYLHEERRLGGL
;
A
#
# COMPACT_ATOMS: atom_id res chain seq x y z
N MET A 1 10.11 -23.93 -45.02
CA MET A 1 10.98 -23.23 -44.03
C MET A 1 10.43 -21.84 -43.64
N GLU A 2 9.23 -21.46 -44.12
CA GLU A 2 8.55 -20.18 -43.88
C GLU A 2 7.48 -20.26 -42.76
N GLU A 3 6.95 -21.45 -42.47
CA GLU A 3 5.92 -21.61 -41.40
C GLU A 3 6.47 -21.66 -39.96
N ALA A 4 7.77 -21.79 -39.76
CA ALA A 4 8.41 -21.83 -38.46
C ALA A 4 8.64 -20.44 -37.83
N LEU A 5 8.35 -19.35 -38.54
CA LEU A 5 8.54 -17.96 -38.10
C LEU A 5 7.26 -17.29 -37.58
N LEU A 6 6.11 -17.96 -37.65
CA LEU A 6 4.80 -17.39 -37.30
C LEU A 6 4.39 -17.51 -35.82
N GLY A 7 5.26 -18.01 -34.96
CA GLY A 7 4.95 -18.30 -33.55
C GLY A 7 5.48 -17.31 -32.50
N LYS A 8 6.14 -16.20 -32.85
CA LYS A 8 6.51 -15.19 -31.83
C LYS A 8 5.30 -14.35 -31.45
N LYS A 9 4.47 -14.85 -30.53
CA LYS A 9 3.48 -14.02 -29.80
C LYS A 9 4.20 -12.76 -29.33
N LYS A 10 3.90 -11.60 -29.95
CA LYS A 10 4.38 -10.31 -29.45
C LYS A 10 3.98 -10.21 -27.99
N VAL A 11 4.97 -10.10 -27.10
CA VAL A 11 4.71 -9.92 -25.67
C VAL A 11 4.01 -8.57 -25.53
N THR A 12 2.70 -8.62 -25.30
CA THR A 12 1.89 -7.42 -25.11
C THR A 12 2.15 -6.84 -23.73
N TRP A 13 1.97 -5.52 -23.57
CA TRP A 13 2.08 -4.85 -22.28
C TRP A 13 1.22 -5.52 -21.19
N LEU A 14 0.01 -5.95 -21.54
CA LEU A 14 -0.92 -6.63 -20.63
C LEU A 14 -0.34 -7.94 -20.08
N ASN A 15 0.28 -8.76 -20.92
CA ASN A 15 0.89 -10.03 -20.47
C ASN A 15 2.03 -9.80 -19.47
N ILE A 16 2.77 -8.70 -19.63
CA ILE A 16 3.86 -8.32 -18.72
C ILE A 16 3.28 -7.88 -17.38
N LEU A 17 2.27 -7.04 -17.43
CA LEU A 17 1.59 -6.53 -16.23
C LEU A 17 0.94 -7.68 -15.45
N GLU A 18 0.18 -8.53 -16.12
CA GLU A 18 -0.46 -9.72 -15.53
C GLU A 18 0.55 -10.62 -14.83
N SER A 19 1.67 -10.90 -15.50
CA SER A 19 2.76 -11.69 -14.91
C SER A 19 3.32 -11.04 -13.65
N ASN A 20 3.64 -9.74 -13.70
CA ASN A 20 4.18 -9.02 -12.54
C ASN A 20 3.18 -8.97 -11.36
N ILE A 21 1.89 -8.74 -11.62
CA ILE A 21 0.84 -8.76 -10.60
C ILE A 21 0.69 -10.16 -10.01
N TYR A 22 0.64 -11.18 -10.85
CA TYR A 22 0.53 -12.57 -10.39
C TYR A 22 1.68 -12.95 -9.44
N TYR A 23 2.93 -12.67 -9.85
CA TYR A 23 4.09 -12.94 -9.00
C TYR A 23 4.11 -12.10 -7.73
N SER A 24 3.64 -10.86 -7.77
CA SER A 24 3.61 -10.00 -6.58
C SER A 24 2.60 -10.50 -5.53
N ILE A 25 1.39 -10.88 -5.96
CA ILE A 25 0.32 -11.33 -5.05
C ILE A 25 0.61 -12.73 -4.50
N LYS A 26 1.20 -13.62 -5.31
CA LYS A 26 1.51 -14.99 -4.90
C LYS A 26 2.81 -15.10 -4.08
N SER A 27 3.46 -13.99 -3.82
CA SER A 27 4.72 -13.95 -3.08
C SER A 27 4.52 -14.14 -1.57
N LEU A 28 5.50 -14.75 -0.90
CA LEU A 28 5.54 -14.82 0.56
C LEU A 28 5.52 -13.43 1.23
N PRO A 29 6.25 -12.41 0.73
CA PRO A 29 6.18 -11.06 1.28
C PRO A 29 4.79 -10.44 1.24
N PHE A 30 3.97 -10.71 0.21
CA PHE A 30 2.59 -10.25 0.17
C PHE A 30 1.76 -10.88 1.29
N LEU A 31 1.90 -12.18 1.52
CA LEU A 31 1.22 -12.88 2.60
C LEU A 31 1.67 -12.36 3.98
N LEU A 32 2.97 -12.11 4.16
CA LEU A 32 3.49 -11.51 5.40
C LEU A 32 2.97 -10.09 5.62
N ALA A 33 2.84 -9.29 4.57
CA ALA A 33 2.26 -7.94 4.66
C ALA A 33 0.78 -7.98 5.06
N THR A 34 -0.01 -8.88 4.47
CA THR A 34 -1.44 -9.03 4.82
C THR A 34 -1.62 -9.54 6.25
N LEU A 35 -0.89 -10.56 6.68
CA LEU A 35 -0.95 -11.06 8.05
C LEU A 35 -0.42 -10.03 9.06
N GLY A 36 0.63 -9.30 8.71
CA GLY A 36 1.13 -8.18 9.49
C GLY A 36 0.09 -7.08 9.67
N THR A 37 -0.69 -6.76 8.64
CA THR A 37 -1.80 -5.81 8.71
C THR A 37 -2.87 -6.29 9.70
N VAL A 38 -3.27 -7.56 9.62
CA VAL A 38 -4.22 -8.16 10.56
C VAL A 38 -3.71 -8.07 12.00
N PHE A 39 -2.44 -8.45 12.20
CA PHE A 39 -1.82 -8.39 13.52
C PHE A 39 -1.83 -6.98 14.11
N VAL A 40 -1.45 -5.98 13.32
CA VAL A 40 -1.42 -4.57 13.74
C VAL A 40 -2.81 -4.05 14.08
N ILE A 41 -3.82 -4.42 13.29
CA ILE A 41 -5.22 -4.05 13.55
C ILE A 41 -5.70 -4.62 14.87
N ILE A 42 -5.44 -5.90 15.14
CA ILE A 42 -5.82 -6.54 16.40
C ILE A 42 -5.06 -5.92 17.58
N ALA A 43 -3.76 -5.69 17.42
CA ALA A 43 -2.93 -5.07 18.46
C ALA A 43 -3.39 -3.66 18.81
N GLY A 44 -3.81 -2.85 17.81
CA GLY A 44 -4.29 -1.47 18.00
C GLY A 44 -5.53 -1.34 18.87
N VAL A 45 -6.38 -2.37 18.93
CA VAL A 45 -7.63 -2.38 19.74
C VAL A 45 -7.67 -3.50 20.78
N PHE A 46 -6.51 -4.09 21.07
CA PHE A 46 -6.43 -5.24 21.99
C PHE A 46 -7.06 -4.98 23.36
N SER A 47 -6.85 -3.78 23.92
CA SER A 47 -7.45 -3.39 25.21
C SER A 47 -8.98 -3.33 25.15
N ASP A 48 -9.54 -2.89 24.04
CA ASP A 48 -10.99 -2.76 23.87
C ASP A 48 -11.62 -4.14 23.61
N ILE A 49 -10.93 -5.01 22.90
CA ILE A 49 -11.30 -6.42 22.74
C ILE A 49 -11.41 -7.11 24.12
N LEU A 50 -10.40 -6.93 24.98
CA LEU A 50 -10.43 -7.51 26.34
C LEU A 50 -11.57 -6.97 27.18
N LYS A 51 -11.91 -5.68 27.05
CA LYS A 51 -13.06 -5.08 27.73
C LYS A 51 -14.38 -5.67 27.23
N ALA A 52 -14.53 -5.83 25.92
CA ALA A 52 -15.72 -6.42 25.32
C ALA A 52 -15.96 -7.85 25.79
N PHE A 53 -14.91 -8.67 25.95
CA PHE A 53 -15.04 -10.02 26.48
C PHE A 53 -15.34 -10.08 28.00
N LYS A 54 -14.99 -9.04 28.76
CA LYS A 54 -15.29 -8.96 30.21
C LYS A 54 -16.68 -8.43 30.50
N SER A 55 -17.30 -7.70 29.57
CA SER A 55 -18.68 -7.23 29.74
C SER A 55 -19.63 -8.41 29.66
N GLN A 56 -20.48 -8.57 30.68
CA GLN A 56 -21.53 -9.61 30.73
C GLN A 56 -22.84 -9.15 30.03
N GLU A 57 -22.86 -7.95 29.52
CA GLU A 57 -24.02 -7.36 28.83
C GLU A 57 -23.89 -7.55 27.30
N LEU A 58 -25.07 -7.55 26.63
CA LEU A 58 -25.10 -7.55 25.19
C LEU A 58 -24.36 -6.31 24.66
N LEU A 59 -23.47 -6.53 23.71
CA LEU A 59 -22.62 -5.48 23.15
C LEU A 59 -23.44 -4.54 22.25
N GLU A 60 -23.00 -3.29 22.16
CA GLU A 60 -23.61 -2.31 21.25
C GLU A 60 -23.61 -2.81 19.81
N ASN A 61 -24.67 -2.44 19.06
CA ASN A 61 -24.76 -2.75 17.65
C ASN A 61 -23.56 -2.17 16.86
N GLY A 62 -22.98 -2.98 15.96
CA GLY A 62 -21.88 -2.56 15.11
C GLY A 62 -20.52 -2.41 15.80
N LEU A 63 -20.33 -3.02 16.98
CA LEU A 63 -19.05 -2.96 17.73
C LEU A 63 -17.88 -3.45 16.88
N HIS A 64 -18.06 -4.53 16.11
CA HIS A 64 -17.02 -5.07 15.25
C HIS A 64 -16.49 -4.02 14.23
N ILE A 65 -17.37 -3.15 13.72
CA ILE A 65 -17.01 -2.08 12.80
C ILE A 65 -16.34 -0.93 13.54
N LYS A 66 -16.89 -0.54 14.69
CA LYS A 66 -16.32 0.52 15.54
C LYS A 66 -14.90 0.17 15.98
N LEU A 67 -14.64 -1.08 16.36
CA LEU A 67 -13.31 -1.57 16.70
C LEU A 67 -12.36 -1.49 15.50
N LEU A 68 -12.82 -1.90 14.32
CA LEU A 68 -12.01 -1.80 13.11
C LEU A 68 -11.67 -0.33 12.80
N GLN A 69 -12.65 0.57 12.78
CA GLN A 69 -12.44 1.98 12.49
C GLN A 69 -11.47 2.62 13.49
N LYS A 70 -11.64 2.34 14.78
CA LYS A 70 -10.74 2.81 15.85
C LYS A 70 -9.30 2.30 15.64
N SER A 71 -9.14 1.04 15.25
CA SER A 71 -7.81 0.49 14.97
C SER A 71 -7.16 1.16 13.77
N LEU A 72 -7.92 1.42 12.69
CA LEU A 72 -7.40 2.09 11.49
C LEU A 72 -6.98 3.54 11.75
N GLU A 73 -7.48 4.18 12.81
CA GLU A 73 -7.10 5.53 13.26
C GLU A 73 -5.97 5.52 14.29
N SER A 74 -5.56 4.35 14.76
CA SER A 74 -4.51 4.24 15.76
C SER A 74 -3.14 4.67 15.21
N ASP A 75 -2.33 5.34 16.03
CA ASP A 75 -0.96 5.72 15.67
C ASP A 75 -0.12 4.51 15.25
N VAL A 76 -0.39 3.34 15.86
CA VAL A 76 0.30 2.08 15.54
C VAL A 76 0.03 1.66 14.10
N PHE A 77 -1.23 1.76 13.65
CA PHE A 77 -1.61 1.40 12.29
C PHE A 77 -1.04 2.39 11.27
N VAL A 78 -1.15 3.69 11.53
CA VAL A 78 -0.61 4.76 10.66
C VAL A 78 0.89 4.57 10.43
N PHE A 79 1.61 4.24 11.48
CA PHE A 79 3.03 3.92 11.42
C PHE A 79 3.30 2.61 10.65
N ALA A 80 2.57 1.55 10.95
CA ALA A 80 2.78 0.23 10.36
C ALA A 80 2.52 0.19 8.84
N ILE A 81 1.62 1.04 8.33
CA ILE A 81 1.36 1.16 6.88
C ILE A 81 2.65 1.35 6.10
N THR A 82 3.55 2.25 6.55
CA THR A 82 4.79 2.59 5.84
C THR A 82 5.78 1.43 5.73
N ILE A 83 5.65 0.44 6.62
CA ILE A 83 6.49 -0.76 6.63
C ILE A 83 5.81 -1.89 5.84
N LEU A 84 4.50 -2.10 6.08
CA LEU A 84 3.79 -3.25 5.52
C LEU A 84 3.55 -3.13 4.01
N CYS A 85 3.23 -1.93 3.51
CA CYS A 85 2.97 -1.73 2.08
C CYS A 85 4.20 -1.94 1.19
N VAL A 86 5.41 -1.80 1.73
CA VAL A 86 6.66 -1.94 0.96
C VAL A 86 7.16 -3.38 0.86
N LEU A 87 6.64 -4.29 1.69
CA LEU A 87 7.08 -5.68 1.69
C LEU A 87 6.82 -6.43 0.38
N PRO A 88 5.63 -6.30 -0.28
CA PRO A 88 5.24 -7.21 -1.35
C PRO A 88 6.16 -7.20 -2.57
N TYR A 89 6.49 -6.04 -3.13
CA TYR A 89 7.10 -5.99 -4.47
C TYR A 89 8.11 -4.85 -4.69
N THR A 90 8.44 -4.04 -3.68
CA THR A 90 9.29 -2.85 -3.84
C THR A 90 10.73 -3.16 -4.25
N THR A 91 11.25 -4.35 -3.90
CA THR A 91 12.61 -4.76 -4.28
C THR A 91 12.70 -5.39 -5.65
N ALA A 92 11.57 -5.78 -6.26
CA ALA A 92 11.56 -6.57 -7.49
C ALA A 92 12.30 -5.91 -8.66
N TYR A 93 12.23 -4.58 -8.78
CA TYR A 93 12.98 -3.84 -9.80
C TYR A 93 14.49 -3.94 -9.57
N MET A 94 14.95 -3.82 -8.33
CA MET A 94 16.37 -3.95 -7.98
C MET A 94 16.88 -5.39 -8.12
N ASP A 95 16.01 -6.38 -7.90
CA ASP A 95 16.33 -7.78 -8.12
C ASP A 95 16.58 -8.05 -9.60
N ASP A 96 15.72 -7.52 -10.48
CA ASP A 96 15.88 -7.63 -11.93
C ASP A 96 17.14 -6.92 -12.43
N LEU A 97 17.48 -5.75 -11.89
CA LEU A 97 18.70 -5.03 -12.24
C LEU A 97 19.96 -5.79 -11.85
N LYS A 98 20.02 -6.28 -10.60
CA LYS A 98 21.21 -6.97 -10.06
C LYS A 98 21.43 -8.34 -10.68
N SER A 99 20.35 -9.04 -11.07
CA SER A 99 20.43 -10.33 -11.78
C SER A 99 20.80 -10.20 -13.26
N GLY A 100 20.82 -8.99 -13.80
CA GLY A 100 21.01 -8.75 -15.25
C GLY A 100 19.78 -9.09 -16.11
N PHE A 101 18.67 -9.50 -15.48
CA PHE A 101 17.42 -9.86 -16.17
C PHE A 101 16.91 -8.73 -17.06
N VAL A 102 17.07 -7.48 -16.64
CA VAL A 102 16.64 -6.30 -17.38
C VAL A 102 17.27 -6.24 -18.76
N LYS A 103 18.58 -6.56 -18.91
CA LYS A 103 19.27 -6.57 -20.21
C LYS A 103 18.68 -7.60 -21.17
N LEU A 104 18.44 -8.81 -20.68
CA LEU A 104 17.85 -9.89 -21.48
C LEU A 104 16.40 -9.58 -21.87
N TYR A 105 15.67 -8.92 -20.98
CA TYR A 105 14.27 -8.59 -21.18
C TYR A 105 14.09 -7.47 -22.22
N MET A 106 14.97 -6.48 -22.24
CA MET A 106 14.93 -5.36 -23.19
C MET A 106 15.12 -5.76 -24.65
N ILE A 107 15.74 -6.92 -24.91
CA ILE A 107 15.86 -7.47 -26.27
C ILE A 107 14.47 -7.90 -26.80
N ARG A 108 13.53 -8.25 -25.90
CA ARG A 108 12.22 -8.85 -26.24
C ARG A 108 11.02 -7.91 -26.04
N ALA A 109 11.16 -6.93 -25.17
CA ALA A 109 10.08 -6.02 -24.78
C ALA A 109 10.52 -4.55 -24.82
N ASN A 110 9.53 -3.67 -25.07
CA ASN A 110 9.78 -2.23 -25.05
C ASN A 110 10.09 -1.78 -23.61
N ARG A 111 11.13 -0.98 -23.45
CA ARG A 111 11.59 -0.38 -22.19
C ARG A 111 10.48 0.29 -21.39
N ARG A 112 9.64 1.09 -22.08
CA ARG A 112 8.50 1.78 -21.47
C ARG A 112 7.49 0.80 -20.85
N ASN A 113 7.16 -0.25 -21.59
CA ASN A 113 6.20 -1.27 -21.14
C ASN A 113 6.71 -2.01 -19.90
N TYR A 114 8.01 -2.27 -19.83
CA TYR A 114 8.64 -2.89 -18.66
C TYR A 114 8.55 -1.99 -17.43
N LEU A 115 9.00 -0.73 -17.54
CA LEU A 115 8.98 0.21 -16.40
C LEU A 115 7.55 0.45 -15.89
N LEU A 116 6.60 0.75 -16.80
CA LEU A 116 5.21 0.98 -16.42
C LEU A 116 4.57 -0.24 -15.75
N SER A 117 4.83 -1.45 -16.23
CA SER A 117 4.30 -2.67 -15.62
C SER A 117 4.87 -2.92 -14.23
N LYS A 118 6.17 -2.63 -14.00
CA LYS A 118 6.80 -2.73 -12.67
C LYS A 118 6.23 -1.72 -11.69
N MET A 119 6.07 -0.47 -12.12
CA MET A 119 5.48 0.60 -11.30
C MET A 119 4.05 0.24 -10.88
N LEU A 120 3.20 -0.15 -11.84
CA LEU A 120 1.82 -0.53 -11.55
C LEU A 120 1.73 -1.76 -10.66
N ALA A 121 2.53 -2.80 -10.90
CA ALA A 121 2.55 -3.99 -10.04
C ALA A 121 2.98 -3.66 -8.61
N CYS A 122 3.97 -2.77 -8.43
CA CYS A 122 4.42 -2.33 -7.11
C CYS A 122 3.31 -1.56 -6.37
N MET A 123 2.69 -0.58 -7.03
CA MET A 123 1.60 0.20 -6.43
C MET A 123 0.40 -0.67 -6.07
N LEU A 124 -0.04 -1.52 -7.00
CA LEU A 124 -1.19 -2.40 -6.77
C LEU A 124 -0.91 -3.40 -5.65
N SER A 125 0.26 -4.03 -5.63
CA SER A 125 0.57 -5.02 -4.58
C SER A 125 0.67 -4.40 -3.20
N GLY A 126 1.29 -3.22 -3.06
CA GLY A 126 1.38 -2.52 -1.77
C GLY A 126 0.02 -2.08 -1.23
N GLY A 127 -0.82 -1.48 -2.09
CA GLY A 127 -2.18 -1.09 -1.71
C GLY A 127 -3.09 -2.28 -1.43
N LEU A 128 -3.06 -3.32 -2.28
CA LEU A 128 -3.89 -4.53 -2.11
C LEU A 128 -3.52 -5.31 -0.85
N ALA A 129 -2.26 -5.41 -0.47
CA ALA A 129 -1.85 -6.11 0.74
C ALA A 129 -2.51 -5.52 2.00
N LEU A 130 -2.59 -4.19 2.10
CA LEU A 130 -3.27 -3.51 3.19
C LEU A 130 -4.79 -3.73 3.16
N VAL A 131 -5.42 -3.56 1.98
CA VAL A 131 -6.87 -3.73 1.82
C VAL A 131 -7.30 -5.16 2.14
N VAL A 132 -6.58 -6.17 1.64
CA VAL A 132 -6.86 -7.58 1.95
C VAL A 132 -6.70 -7.85 3.44
N GLY A 133 -5.67 -7.28 4.10
CA GLY A 133 -5.49 -7.37 5.54
C GLY A 133 -6.65 -6.76 6.33
N ILE A 134 -7.16 -5.60 5.89
CA ILE A 134 -8.34 -4.95 6.50
C ILE A 134 -9.60 -5.81 6.33
N LEU A 135 -9.83 -6.35 5.13
CA LEU A 135 -10.98 -7.23 4.88
C LEU A 135 -10.93 -8.50 5.71
N LEU A 136 -9.74 -9.10 5.86
CA LEU A 136 -9.56 -10.27 6.75
C LEU A 136 -9.82 -9.90 8.21
N SER A 137 -9.35 -8.75 8.66
CA SER A 137 -9.61 -8.27 10.03
C SER A 137 -11.09 -8.01 10.27
N LEU A 138 -11.78 -7.41 9.28
CA LEU A 138 -13.23 -7.21 9.33
C LEU A 138 -13.97 -8.54 9.44
N ALA A 139 -13.57 -9.55 8.64
CA ALA A 139 -14.16 -10.88 8.70
C ALA A 139 -13.94 -11.54 10.07
N ILE A 140 -12.73 -11.43 10.64
CA ILE A 140 -12.42 -11.96 11.97
C ILE A 140 -13.28 -11.26 13.04
N PHE A 141 -13.34 -9.93 13.04
CA PHE A 141 -14.15 -9.19 14.01
C PHE A 141 -15.64 -9.48 13.86
N ALA A 142 -16.14 -9.59 12.63
CA ALA A 142 -17.53 -9.96 12.38
C ALA A 142 -17.84 -11.37 12.93
N LEU A 143 -17.00 -12.37 12.64
CA LEU A 143 -17.20 -13.74 13.15
C LEU A 143 -17.21 -13.82 14.68
N VAL A 144 -16.38 -13.03 15.34
CA VAL A 144 -16.24 -13.06 16.80
C VAL A 144 -17.33 -12.26 17.51
N PHE A 145 -17.64 -11.03 17.04
CA PHE A 145 -18.48 -10.09 17.78
C PHE A 145 -19.94 -10.07 17.34
N THR A 146 -20.26 -10.34 16.04
CA THR A 146 -21.67 -10.31 15.57
C THR A 146 -22.63 -11.18 16.39
N PRO A 147 -22.24 -12.38 16.88
CA PRO A 147 -23.13 -13.19 17.74
C PRO A 147 -23.41 -12.56 19.10
N MET A 148 -22.59 -11.61 19.55
CA MET A 148 -22.68 -10.93 20.85
C MET A 148 -23.32 -9.54 20.77
N GLU A 149 -23.59 -9.05 19.56
CA GLU A 149 -24.13 -7.70 19.30
C GLU A 149 -25.66 -7.70 19.25
N LEU A 150 -26.24 -6.55 19.63
CA LEU A 150 -27.66 -6.28 19.43
C LEU A 150 -27.97 -6.11 17.93
N ALA A 151 -29.09 -6.66 17.49
CA ALA A 151 -29.53 -6.52 16.10
C ALA A 151 -29.87 -5.06 15.78
N GLY A 152 -29.28 -4.50 14.73
CA GLY A 152 -29.56 -3.16 14.25
C GLY A 152 -28.93 -2.91 12.87
N ALA A 153 -29.46 -1.97 12.14
CA ALA A 153 -28.95 -1.59 10.81
C ALA A 153 -28.18 -0.27 10.90
N GLU A 154 -26.84 -0.32 10.88
CA GLU A 154 -26.00 0.86 10.76
C GLU A 154 -25.50 1.05 9.33
N LYS A 155 -25.44 2.32 8.85
CA LYS A 155 -24.91 2.69 7.53
C LYS A 155 -23.38 2.88 7.62
N TRP A 156 -22.63 1.79 7.70
CA TRP A 156 -21.18 1.80 7.86
C TRP A 156 -20.39 1.56 6.57
N LEU A 157 -21.03 1.02 5.55
CA LEU A 157 -20.36 0.54 4.35
C LEU A 157 -19.64 1.66 3.59
N MET A 158 -20.30 2.80 3.34
CA MET A 158 -19.71 3.90 2.58
C MET A 158 -18.52 4.56 3.28
N PRO A 159 -18.58 4.91 4.57
CA PRO A 159 -17.41 5.45 5.28
C PRO A 159 -16.23 4.47 5.30
N LEU A 160 -16.50 3.17 5.44
CA LEU A 160 -15.45 2.15 5.43
C LEU A 160 -14.80 2.04 4.04
N LEU A 161 -15.59 2.03 2.96
CA LEU A 161 -15.07 1.97 1.60
C LEU A 161 -14.19 3.18 1.25
N GLU A 162 -14.60 4.39 1.64
CA GLU A 162 -13.79 5.59 1.47
C GLU A 162 -12.46 5.48 2.22
N LYS A 163 -12.48 5.01 3.45
CA LYS A 163 -11.27 4.81 4.26
C LYS A 163 -10.35 3.76 3.65
N MET A 164 -10.90 2.64 3.18
CA MET A 164 -10.14 1.61 2.48
C MET A 164 -9.50 2.12 1.19
N LEU A 165 -10.22 2.94 0.42
CA LEU A 165 -9.67 3.56 -0.79
C LEU A 165 -8.48 4.48 -0.47
N ARG A 166 -8.58 5.31 0.58
CA ARG A 166 -7.47 6.15 1.03
C ARG A 166 -6.26 5.32 1.45
N ILE A 167 -6.47 4.27 2.22
CA ILE A 167 -5.41 3.36 2.66
C ILE A 167 -4.76 2.65 1.46
N PHE A 168 -5.56 2.26 0.46
CA PHE A 168 -5.05 1.69 -0.77
C PHE A 168 -4.12 2.65 -1.52
N VAL A 169 -4.56 3.90 -1.75
CA VAL A 169 -3.76 4.93 -2.44
C VAL A 169 -2.51 5.28 -1.62
N LEU A 170 -2.64 5.38 -0.31
CA LEU A 170 -1.52 5.63 0.60
C LEU A 170 -0.48 4.49 0.54
N GLY A 171 -0.94 3.24 0.56
CA GLY A 171 -0.07 2.07 0.40
C GLY A 171 0.62 2.02 -0.96
N ALA A 172 -0.09 2.37 -2.03
CA ALA A 172 0.46 2.48 -3.38
C ALA A 172 1.55 3.56 -3.47
N MET A 173 1.30 4.73 -2.85
CA MET A 173 2.25 5.84 -2.79
C MET A 173 3.54 5.44 -2.06
N TRP A 174 3.43 4.87 -0.85
CA TRP A 174 4.60 4.50 -0.05
C TRP A 174 5.39 3.35 -0.70
N SER A 175 4.72 2.36 -1.29
CA SER A 175 5.41 1.27 -2.00
C SER A 175 6.17 1.80 -3.21
N MET A 176 5.58 2.74 -3.96
CA MET A 176 6.27 3.38 -5.09
C MET A 176 7.44 4.24 -4.63
N ALA A 177 7.30 4.98 -3.51
CA ALA A 177 8.39 5.75 -2.91
C ALA A 177 9.56 4.83 -2.49
N GLY A 178 9.27 3.66 -1.92
CA GLY A 178 10.28 2.65 -1.58
C GLY A 178 11.02 2.13 -2.80
N MET A 179 10.30 1.79 -3.88
CA MET A 179 10.92 1.34 -5.13
C MET A 179 11.78 2.43 -5.77
N ALA A 180 11.32 3.68 -5.78
CA ALA A 180 12.07 4.81 -6.29
C ALA A 180 13.36 5.04 -5.49
N ALA A 181 13.29 5.04 -4.17
CA ALA A 181 14.45 5.20 -3.30
C ALA A 181 15.49 4.10 -3.50
N ALA A 182 15.05 2.84 -3.66
CA ALA A 182 15.93 1.72 -3.96
C ALA A 182 16.65 1.90 -5.30
N ALA A 183 15.95 2.39 -6.31
CA ALA A 183 16.51 2.64 -7.63
C ALA A 183 17.56 3.75 -7.62
N PHE A 184 17.27 4.88 -6.96
CA PHE A 184 18.21 6.00 -6.83
C PHE A 184 19.48 5.63 -6.07
N THR A 185 19.35 4.86 -4.99
CA THR A 185 20.49 4.45 -4.16
C THR A 185 21.17 3.16 -4.62
N SER A 186 20.59 2.47 -5.61
CA SER A 186 21.02 1.13 -6.06
C SER A 186 21.09 0.10 -4.93
N SER A 187 20.28 0.29 -3.87
CA SER A 187 20.27 -0.53 -2.66
C SER A 187 18.86 -1.08 -2.36
N LYS A 188 18.76 -2.40 -2.19
CA LYS A 188 17.50 -3.04 -1.79
C LYS A 188 17.03 -2.63 -0.38
N TYR A 189 17.97 -2.32 0.51
CA TYR A 189 17.64 -1.91 1.88
C TYR A 189 16.89 -0.59 1.92
N MET A 190 17.18 0.30 0.99
CA MET A 190 16.48 1.58 0.88
C MET A 190 15.02 1.43 0.44
N ALA A 191 14.65 0.32 -0.21
CA ALA A 191 13.25 0.03 -0.51
C ALA A 191 12.40 -0.01 0.76
N TYR A 192 12.93 -0.61 1.81
CA TYR A 192 12.22 -0.76 3.10
C TYR A 192 12.43 0.44 4.03
N ALA A 193 13.65 0.99 4.06
CA ALA A 193 14.00 2.05 5.00
C ALA A 193 13.47 3.43 4.60
N ALA A 194 13.47 3.77 3.32
CA ALA A 194 13.17 5.11 2.87
C ALA A 194 11.73 5.57 3.20
N PRO A 195 10.66 4.79 2.97
CA PRO A 195 9.30 5.21 3.33
C PRO A 195 9.15 5.51 4.82
N PHE A 196 9.76 4.68 5.66
CA PHE A 196 9.79 4.87 7.09
C PHE A 196 10.54 6.15 7.50
N ILE A 197 11.73 6.38 6.93
CA ILE A 197 12.53 7.58 7.20
C ILE A 197 11.77 8.84 6.76
N PHE A 198 11.17 8.83 5.56
CA PHE A 198 10.39 9.97 5.06
C PHE A 198 9.16 10.25 5.92
N TYR A 199 8.46 9.21 6.37
CA TYR A 199 7.34 9.35 7.29
C TYR A 199 7.74 10.09 8.57
N TYR A 200 8.85 9.68 9.20
CA TYR A 200 9.34 10.34 10.41
C TYR A 200 9.81 11.77 10.17
N ILE A 201 10.51 12.00 9.07
CA ILE A 201 10.95 13.35 8.70
C ILE A 201 9.74 14.27 8.56
N LEU A 202 8.68 13.84 7.87
CA LEU A 202 7.46 14.62 7.69
C LEU A 202 6.78 14.91 9.03
N ILE A 203 6.67 13.95 9.94
CA ILE A 203 6.10 14.16 11.27
C ILE A 203 6.91 15.19 12.04
N ILE A 204 8.22 15.01 12.14
CA ILE A 204 9.09 15.95 12.88
C ILE A 204 9.01 17.35 12.27
N PHE A 205 8.97 17.42 10.95
CA PHE A 205 8.90 18.70 10.23
C PHE A 205 7.60 19.44 10.51
N CYS A 206 6.47 18.74 10.47
CA CYS A 206 5.15 19.31 10.75
C CYS A 206 4.98 19.66 12.24
N GLU A 207 5.41 18.80 13.17
CA GLU A 207 5.22 19.04 14.59
C GLU A 207 6.12 20.15 15.16
N ARG A 208 7.36 20.29 14.64
CA ARG A 208 8.33 21.25 15.19
C ARG A 208 8.41 22.57 14.43
N TYR A 209 8.35 22.52 13.09
CA TYR A 209 8.65 23.70 12.25
C TYR A 209 7.43 24.27 11.55
N PHE A 210 6.51 23.45 11.10
CA PHE A 210 5.37 23.87 10.28
C PHE A 210 4.04 23.37 10.85
N LYS A 211 3.67 23.85 12.03
CA LYS A 211 2.46 23.43 12.75
C LYS A 211 1.15 23.66 11.99
N ASP A 212 1.15 24.61 11.05
CA ASP A 212 -0.03 24.95 10.24
C ASP A 212 -0.07 24.24 8.88
N CYS A 213 0.96 23.43 8.56
CA CYS A 213 1.04 22.71 7.30
C CYS A 213 0.42 21.31 7.39
N TYR A 214 -0.90 21.25 7.61
CA TYR A 214 -1.64 19.99 7.79
C TYR A 214 -1.57 19.05 6.57
N VAL A 215 -1.41 19.62 5.39
CA VAL A 215 -1.39 18.87 4.12
C VAL A 215 -0.23 17.88 4.06
N LEU A 216 0.93 18.23 4.63
CA LEU A 216 2.12 17.36 4.66
C LEU A 216 2.17 16.44 5.88
N TYR A 217 1.20 16.52 6.79
CA TYR A 217 1.20 15.73 8.01
C TYR A 217 0.61 14.32 7.77
N PRO A 218 1.42 13.24 7.81
CA PRO A 218 0.96 11.91 7.41
C PRO A 218 -0.20 11.35 8.24
N LYS A 219 -0.36 11.77 9.49
CA LYS A 219 -1.49 11.35 10.33
C LYS A 219 -2.82 11.89 9.81
N GLU A 220 -2.85 13.14 9.32
CA GLU A 220 -4.05 13.77 8.76
C GLU A 220 -4.55 13.08 7.49
N TRP A 221 -3.71 12.33 6.79
CA TRP A 221 -4.12 11.59 5.59
C TRP A 221 -5.09 10.44 5.90
N LEU A 222 -5.13 9.98 7.15
CA LEU A 222 -6.05 8.93 7.60
C LEU A 222 -7.16 9.44 8.51
N ILE A 223 -6.83 10.34 9.46
CA ILE A 223 -7.74 10.80 10.53
C ILE A 223 -8.68 11.90 10.02
N LEU A 224 -8.23 12.75 9.11
CA LEU A 224 -9.02 13.81 8.44
C LEU A 224 -9.51 14.96 9.36
N ASP A 225 -8.88 15.20 10.49
CA ASP A 225 -9.35 16.21 11.44
C ASP A 225 -9.27 17.64 10.87
N ARG A 226 -8.21 17.94 10.11
CA ARG A 226 -7.88 19.30 9.67
C ARG A 226 -7.64 19.44 8.16
N PHE A 227 -7.73 18.34 7.40
CA PHE A 227 -7.40 18.37 5.98
C PHE A 227 -8.46 19.13 5.18
N PRO A 228 -8.08 20.13 4.35
CA PRO A 228 -9.01 20.86 3.53
C PRO A 228 -9.70 19.94 2.51
N TYR A 229 -10.99 20.18 2.28
CA TYR A 229 -11.84 19.38 1.37
C TYR A 229 -12.06 17.92 1.79
N GLY A 230 -11.76 17.54 3.04
CA GLY A 230 -12.07 16.22 3.60
C GLY A 230 -11.41 15.06 2.84
N SER A 231 -12.13 13.94 2.71
CA SER A 231 -11.61 12.70 2.10
C SER A 231 -11.21 12.85 0.63
N ALA A 232 -11.96 13.62 -0.15
CA ALA A 232 -11.67 13.88 -1.56
C ALA A 232 -10.36 14.68 -1.73
N GLY A 233 -10.13 15.69 -0.88
CA GLY A 233 -8.90 16.47 -0.90
C GLY A 233 -7.66 15.64 -0.65
N VAL A 234 -7.72 14.75 0.36
CA VAL A 234 -6.61 13.81 0.65
C VAL A 234 -6.36 12.86 -0.53
N LEU A 235 -7.40 12.30 -1.12
CA LEU A 235 -7.25 11.38 -2.26
C LEU A 235 -6.57 12.06 -3.44
N ILE A 236 -7.01 13.28 -3.80
CA ILE A 236 -6.40 14.05 -4.90
C ILE A 236 -4.93 14.30 -4.59
N PHE A 237 -4.61 14.78 -3.39
CA PHE A 237 -3.24 15.08 -2.97
C PHE A 237 -2.33 13.83 -3.00
N LEU A 238 -2.81 12.69 -2.49
CA LEU A 238 -2.04 11.44 -2.53
C LEU A 238 -1.82 10.93 -3.95
N ILE A 239 -2.81 11.07 -4.84
CA ILE A 239 -2.68 10.73 -6.26
C ILE A 239 -1.64 11.64 -6.94
N GLU A 240 -1.67 12.94 -6.69
CA GLU A 240 -0.69 13.91 -7.23
C GLU A 240 0.73 13.57 -6.80
N ILE A 241 0.96 13.29 -5.52
CA ILE A 241 2.28 12.86 -5.03
C ILE A 241 2.69 11.53 -5.68
N THR A 242 1.78 10.58 -5.80
CA THR A 242 2.07 9.28 -6.44
C THR A 242 2.50 9.48 -7.89
N ILE A 243 1.79 10.31 -8.65
CA ILE A 243 2.13 10.65 -10.04
C ILE A 243 3.51 11.32 -10.11
N LEU A 244 3.81 12.23 -9.19
CA LEU A 244 5.11 12.90 -9.11
C LEU A 244 6.24 11.88 -8.87
N ILE A 245 6.10 10.99 -7.88
CA ILE A 245 7.09 9.94 -7.60
C ILE A 245 7.27 9.02 -8.81
N CYS A 246 6.16 8.60 -9.44
CA CYS A 246 6.18 7.79 -10.65
C CYS A 246 6.93 8.48 -11.79
N SER A 247 6.68 9.76 -12.01
CA SER A 247 7.33 10.55 -13.07
C SER A 247 8.83 10.69 -12.85
N VAL A 248 9.23 10.99 -11.61
CA VAL A 248 10.66 11.13 -11.24
C VAL A 248 11.37 9.78 -11.40
N PHE A 249 10.77 8.69 -10.91
CA PHE A 249 11.32 7.33 -11.09
C PHE A 249 11.45 6.97 -12.57
N TYR A 250 10.39 7.20 -13.36
CA TYR A 250 10.37 6.87 -14.78
C TYR A 250 11.46 7.62 -15.55
N LEU A 251 11.58 8.93 -15.35
CA LEU A 251 12.60 9.75 -16.03
C LEU A 251 14.02 9.34 -15.64
N HIS A 252 14.26 9.02 -14.38
CA HIS A 252 15.56 8.55 -13.91
C HIS A 252 15.94 7.22 -14.54
N GLU A 253 15.03 6.24 -14.52
CA GLU A 253 15.32 4.90 -15.03
C GLU A 253 15.30 4.83 -16.57
N GLU A 254 14.51 5.64 -17.24
CA GLU A 254 14.56 5.73 -18.71
C GLU A 254 15.92 6.20 -19.18
N ARG A 255 16.54 7.18 -18.52
CA ARG A 255 17.91 7.65 -18.79
C ARG A 255 18.94 6.57 -18.48
N ARG A 256 18.85 5.94 -17.31
CA ARG A 256 19.76 4.87 -16.88
C ARG A 256 19.75 3.68 -17.84
N LEU A 257 18.58 3.23 -18.24
CA LEU A 257 18.41 2.13 -19.18
C LEU A 257 18.74 2.53 -20.63
N GLY A 258 18.78 3.84 -20.93
CA GLY A 258 19.18 4.40 -22.22
C GLY A 258 20.68 4.25 -22.49
N GLY A 259 21.49 4.15 -21.46
CA GLY A 259 22.94 3.96 -21.53
C GLY A 259 23.41 2.51 -21.46
N LEU A 260 22.48 1.53 -21.32
CA LEU A 260 22.78 0.10 -21.33
C LEU A 260 22.62 -0.50 -22.73
#